data_44e685f231ac97420260e5afb1945882
#
_entry.id   44e685f231ac97420260e5afb1945882
#
_cell.length_a   1.000
_cell.length_b   1.000
_cell.length_c   1.000
_cell.angle_alpha   90.00
_cell.angle_beta   90.00
_cell.angle_gamma   90.00
#
_symmetry.space_group_name_H-M   'P 1'
#
loop_
_entity.id
_entity.type
_entity.pdbx_description
1 polymer ?
#
loop_
_entity_poly.entity_id
_entity_poly.type
_entity_poly.pdbx_seq_one_letter_code
_entity_poly.pdbx_strand_id
1 'polypeptide(L)'
;EMKMNCIGLVRPGNEMKVVNEEGQEVPPGTVGEMVVKGVPGRTLMKGYYKNPEATAQTIQDGWLFTGDNAYMDEDGYFHFVDRKKDMIKRGGENVAAVEVEYVISLHPKVQEVAVVGVPDPIRDEAIMALVVLKDGETSDADEIITFCKERLAKFKVPSFVEFKDEFPKTSIGKIQKNILRNEQLDKFEQK
;
A
#
# COMPACT_ATOMS: atom_id res chain seq x y z
N GLU A 1 16.15 18.82 14.37
CA GLU A 1 16.42 17.37 14.35
C GLU A 1 15.65 16.73 13.21
N MET A 2 16.29 15.82 12.46
CA MET A 2 15.65 15.12 11.36
C MET A 2 14.77 14.00 11.95
N LYS A 3 13.45 14.03 11.69
CA LYS A 3 12.56 12.95 12.15
C LYS A 3 12.84 11.67 11.37
N MET A 4 12.93 10.57 12.09
CA MET A 4 13.07 9.23 11.48
C MET A 4 11.72 8.72 10.97
N ASN A 5 11.74 7.85 9.95
CA ASN A 5 10.57 7.19 9.39
C ASN A 5 9.49 8.14 8.81
N CYS A 6 9.90 9.25 8.21
CA CYS A 6 9.01 10.15 7.48
C CYS A 6 9.52 10.42 6.06
N ILE A 7 8.64 10.88 5.19
CA ILE A 7 8.99 11.34 3.83
C ILE A 7 9.77 12.66 3.93
N GLY A 8 9.48 13.47 4.96
CA GLY A 8 10.08 14.79 5.18
C GLY A 8 9.06 15.92 5.09
N LEU A 9 9.58 17.13 4.94
CA LEU A 9 8.81 18.37 4.76
C LEU A 9 8.60 18.65 3.26
N VAL A 10 7.58 19.44 2.97
CA VAL A 10 7.38 19.96 1.62
C VAL A 10 8.57 20.83 1.21
N ARG A 11 9.09 20.59 0.01
CA ARG A 11 10.20 21.39 -0.52
C ARG A 11 9.70 22.76 -1.03
N PRO A 12 10.55 23.82 -1.01
CA PRO A 12 10.22 25.10 -1.59
C PRO A 12 9.79 25.00 -3.07
N GLY A 13 8.71 25.67 -3.43
CA GLY A 13 8.15 25.66 -4.78
C GLY A 13 7.10 24.58 -5.06
N ASN A 14 6.77 23.76 -4.05
CA ASN A 14 5.61 22.87 -4.06
C ASN A 14 4.69 23.21 -2.89
N GLU A 15 3.42 22.86 -3.03
CA GLU A 15 2.45 22.73 -1.95
C GLU A 15 2.12 21.24 -1.81
N MET A 16 1.94 20.75 -0.60
CA MET A 16 1.50 19.37 -0.32
C MET A 16 0.42 19.40 0.74
N LYS A 17 -0.55 18.54 0.59
CA LYS A 17 -1.58 18.30 1.60
C LYS A 17 -2.06 16.86 1.55
N VAL A 18 -2.79 16.45 2.58
CA VAL A 18 -3.47 15.17 2.65
C VAL A 18 -4.97 15.42 2.50
N VAL A 19 -5.63 14.66 1.63
CA VAL A 19 -7.05 14.83 1.34
C VAL A 19 -7.83 13.54 1.52
N ASN A 20 -9.12 13.68 1.85
CA ASN A 20 -10.08 12.56 1.89
C ASN A 20 -10.53 12.15 0.48
N GLU A 21 -11.47 11.23 0.38
CA GLU A 21 -12.00 10.74 -0.90
C GLU A 21 -12.78 11.83 -1.68
N GLU A 22 -13.31 12.85 -1.00
CA GLU A 22 -13.97 14.02 -1.58
C GLU A 22 -12.99 15.13 -2.02
N GLY A 23 -11.67 14.92 -1.86
CA GLY A 23 -10.65 15.90 -2.18
C GLY A 23 -10.49 17.04 -1.17
N GLN A 24 -11.13 16.95 -0.01
CA GLN A 24 -11.04 17.93 1.06
C GLN A 24 -9.81 17.67 1.94
N GLU A 25 -9.11 18.73 2.32
CA GLU A 25 -7.96 18.63 3.21
C GLU A 25 -8.36 18.11 4.59
N VAL A 26 -7.57 17.18 5.12
CA VAL A 26 -7.79 16.57 6.45
C VAL A 26 -6.83 17.14 7.48
N PRO A 27 -7.21 17.17 8.78
CA PRO A 27 -6.34 17.65 9.84
C PRO A 27 -5.10 16.77 10.05
N PRO A 28 -4.03 17.30 10.67
CA PRO A 28 -2.86 16.54 11.05
C PRO A 28 -3.21 15.23 11.80
N GLY A 29 -2.44 14.18 11.58
CA GLY A 29 -2.67 12.83 12.13
C GLY A 29 -3.72 12.00 11.40
N THR A 30 -4.50 12.58 10.46
CA THR A 30 -5.50 11.85 9.70
C THR A 30 -4.91 11.32 8.40
N VAL A 31 -5.13 10.02 8.14
CA VAL A 31 -4.68 9.36 6.91
C VAL A 31 -5.61 9.72 5.75
N GLY A 32 -5.01 10.07 4.60
CA GLY A 32 -5.69 10.33 3.35
C GLY A 32 -4.72 10.28 2.18
N GLU A 33 -5.18 10.64 0.99
CA GLU A 33 -4.31 10.68 -0.19
C GLU A 33 -3.41 11.92 -0.16
N MET A 34 -2.12 11.72 -0.34
CA MET A 34 -1.16 12.81 -0.48
C MET A 34 -1.29 13.43 -1.87
N VAL A 35 -1.53 14.74 -1.93
CA VAL A 35 -1.59 15.49 -3.18
C VAL A 35 -0.55 16.61 -3.19
N VAL A 36 0.01 16.84 -4.38
CA VAL A 36 1.11 17.78 -4.56
C VAL A 36 0.78 18.78 -5.65
N LYS A 37 0.96 20.07 -5.38
CA LYS A 37 0.87 21.15 -6.36
C LYS A 37 2.23 21.74 -6.67
N GLY A 38 2.45 22.10 -7.92
CA GLY A 38 3.71 22.68 -8.36
C GLY A 38 3.64 23.12 -9.82
N VAL A 39 4.80 23.36 -10.42
CA VAL A 39 4.91 23.84 -11.82
C VAL A 39 5.16 22.64 -12.72
N PRO A 40 4.21 22.30 -13.64
CA PRO A 40 4.39 21.20 -14.59
C PRO A 40 5.68 21.33 -15.41
N GLY A 41 6.45 20.26 -15.49
CA GLY A 41 7.74 20.21 -16.18
C GLY A 41 8.92 20.85 -15.45
N ARG A 42 8.69 21.39 -14.24
CA ARG A 42 9.75 21.98 -13.39
C ARG A 42 9.80 21.33 -12.01
N THR A 43 8.70 21.36 -11.26
CA THR A 43 8.59 20.76 -9.92
C THR A 43 7.59 19.63 -9.87
N LEU A 44 6.75 19.50 -10.90
CA LEU A 44 5.89 18.34 -11.16
C LEU A 44 6.18 17.78 -12.57
N MET A 45 5.74 16.54 -12.81
CA MET A 45 5.73 15.98 -14.17
C MET A 45 4.83 16.81 -15.09
N LYS A 46 5.14 16.84 -16.39
CA LYS A 46 4.25 17.41 -17.41
C LYS A 46 3.01 16.55 -17.64
N GLY A 47 3.14 15.25 -17.45
CA GLY A 47 2.15 14.23 -17.69
C GLY A 47 2.79 12.89 -18.04
N TYR A 48 1.97 11.89 -18.24
CA TYR A 48 2.41 10.57 -18.72
C TYR A 48 2.71 10.61 -20.22
N TYR A 49 3.81 9.97 -20.61
CA TYR A 49 4.23 9.92 -22.00
C TYR A 49 3.19 9.24 -22.88
N LYS A 50 2.69 9.94 -23.91
CA LYS A 50 1.66 9.46 -24.84
C LYS A 50 0.37 8.92 -24.16
N ASN A 51 0.08 9.38 -22.95
CA ASN A 51 -1.13 9.00 -22.22
C ASN A 51 -1.81 10.23 -21.58
N PRO A 52 -2.53 11.03 -22.39
CA PRO A 52 -3.20 12.24 -21.91
C PRO A 52 -4.36 11.92 -20.95
N GLU A 53 -5.03 10.79 -21.13
CA GLU A 53 -6.13 10.34 -20.26
C GLU A 53 -5.63 10.09 -18.84
N ALA A 54 -4.60 9.25 -18.66
CA ALA A 54 -3.99 9.04 -17.35
C ALA A 54 -3.44 10.34 -16.75
N THR A 55 -2.95 11.26 -17.57
CA THR A 55 -2.50 12.57 -17.11
C THR A 55 -3.66 13.39 -16.53
N ALA A 56 -4.79 13.46 -17.23
CA ALA A 56 -5.97 14.18 -16.78
C ALA A 56 -6.59 13.57 -15.51
N GLN A 57 -6.53 12.25 -15.36
CA GLN A 57 -6.97 11.56 -14.13
C GLN A 57 -6.06 11.85 -12.94
N THR A 58 -4.76 12.00 -13.19
CA THR A 58 -3.75 12.17 -12.13
C THR A 58 -3.53 13.63 -11.75
N ILE A 59 -3.64 14.57 -12.70
CA ILE A 59 -3.47 16.01 -12.45
C ILE A 59 -4.82 16.70 -12.62
N GLN A 60 -5.41 17.12 -11.50
CA GLN A 60 -6.72 17.77 -11.45
C GLN A 60 -6.57 19.14 -10.76
N ASP A 61 -7.04 20.22 -11.39
CA ASP A 61 -6.99 21.60 -10.87
C ASP A 61 -5.58 22.02 -10.38
N GLY A 62 -4.53 21.54 -11.05
CA GLY A 62 -3.13 21.81 -10.73
C GLY A 62 -2.56 20.99 -9.57
N TRP A 63 -3.34 20.06 -9.00
CA TRP A 63 -2.89 19.09 -8.00
C TRP A 63 -2.60 17.74 -8.63
N LEU A 64 -1.45 17.18 -8.32
CA LEU A 64 -1.08 15.83 -8.64
C LEU A 64 -1.59 14.89 -7.52
N PHE A 65 -2.54 14.04 -7.84
CA PHE A 65 -2.98 12.94 -6.97
C PHE A 65 -1.98 11.80 -7.09
N THR A 66 -1.24 11.54 -5.99
CA THR A 66 -0.09 10.63 -6.05
C THR A 66 -0.50 9.16 -6.04
N GLY A 67 -1.69 8.85 -5.55
CA GLY A 67 -2.13 7.49 -5.28
C GLY A 67 -1.45 6.87 -4.06
N ASP A 68 -0.74 7.68 -3.26
CA ASP A 68 -0.08 7.26 -2.03
C ASP A 68 -0.84 7.84 -0.83
N ASN A 69 -1.24 6.99 0.11
CA ASN A 69 -1.82 7.42 1.38
C ASN A 69 -0.71 7.80 2.36
N ALA A 70 -0.94 8.91 3.04
CA ALA A 70 -0.04 9.49 4.02
C ALA A 70 -0.83 10.20 5.11
N TYR A 71 -0.17 10.60 6.19
CA TYR A 71 -0.65 11.62 7.10
C TYR A 71 0.44 12.68 7.31
N MET A 72 0.02 13.88 7.65
CA MET A 72 0.92 14.95 8.07
C MET A 72 0.89 15.04 9.60
N ASP A 73 2.03 15.13 10.26
CA ASP A 73 2.05 15.35 11.70
C ASP A 73 1.92 16.85 12.06
N GLU A 74 1.81 17.16 13.35
CA GLU A 74 1.64 18.53 13.86
C GLU A 74 2.83 19.45 13.54
N ASP A 75 4.02 18.89 13.26
CA ASP A 75 5.21 19.63 12.87
C ASP A 75 5.33 19.80 11.33
N GLY A 76 4.34 19.29 10.57
CA GLY A 76 4.27 19.39 9.12
C GLY A 76 5.07 18.33 8.35
N TYR A 77 5.58 17.29 9.03
CA TYR A 77 6.24 16.17 8.35
C TYR A 77 5.22 15.18 7.81
N PHE A 78 5.44 14.72 6.58
CA PHE A 78 4.60 13.71 5.93
C PHE A 78 5.13 12.32 6.21
N HIS A 79 4.22 11.41 6.54
CA HIS A 79 4.48 10.00 6.82
C HIS A 79 3.72 9.13 5.82
N PHE A 80 4.44 8.30 5.08
CA PHE A 80 3.84 7.34 4.16
C PHE A 80 3.12 6.23 4.93
N VAL A 81 1.96 5.84 4.44
CA VAL A 81 1.17 4.74 5.03
C VAL A 81 1.16 3.54 4.09
N ASP A 82 0.60 3.71 2.89
CA ASP A 82 0.55 2.68 1.84
C ASP A 82 0.08 3.31 0.53
N ARG A 83 0.09 2.54 -0.54
CA ARG A 83 -0.60 2.93 -1.76
C ARG A 83 -2.11 2.87 -1.58
N LYS A 84 -2.83 3.87 -2.09
CA LYS A 84 -4.31 3.93 -2.02
C LYS A 84 -4.97 2.63 -2.54
N LYS A 85 -4.45 2.09 -3.65
CA LYS A 85 -4.92 0.85 -4.27
C LYS A 85 -4.54 -0.44 -3.52
N ASP A 86 -3.58 -0.36 -2.59
CA ASP A 86 -3.09 -1.51 -1.83
C ASP A 86 -3.63 -1.53 -0.39
N MET A 87 -4.38 -0.49 0.00
CA MET A 87 -5.16 -0.48 1.24
C MET A 87 -6.26 -1.53 1.18
N ILE A 88 -6.39 -2.31 2.24
CA ILE A 88 -7.37 -3.38 2.35
C ILE A 88 -8.52 -2.90 3.26
N LYS A 89 -9.74 -2.90 2.74
CA LYS A 89 -10.95 -2.49 3.48
C LYS A 89 -11.54 -3.71 4.20
N ARG A 90 -11.29 -3.83 5.49
CA ARG A 90 -11.73 -5.00 6.27
C ARG A 90 -12.67 -4.62 7.40
N GLY A 91 -13.97 -4.86 7.21
CA GLY A 91 -14.98 -4.63 8.26
C GLY A 91 -15.06 -3.19 8.74
N GLY A 92 -14.91 -2.22 7.84
CA GLY A 92 -14.91 -0.79 8.14
C GLY A 92 -13.53 -0.21 8.53
N GLU A 93 -12.51 -1.06 8.69
CA GLU A 93 -11.16 -0.64 9.00
C GLU A 93 -10.28 -0.65 7.74
N ASN A 94 -9.40 0.34 7.62
CA ASN A 94 -8.40 0.40 6.56
C ASN A 94 -7.09 -0.23 7.06
N VAL A 95 -6.66 -1.31 6.41
CA VAL A 95 -5.42 -2.01 6.74
C VAL A 95 -4.38 -1.73 5.66
N ALA A 96 -3.25 -1.17 6.06
CA ALA A 96 -2.10 -0.99 5.17
C ALA A 96 -1.45 -2.35 4.89
N ALA A 97 -1.42 -2.77 3.63
CA ALA A 97 -0.78 -4.03 3.23
C ALA A 97 0.70 -4.05 3.61
N VAL A 98 1.39 -2.91 3.48
CA VAL A 98 2.82 -2.77 3.82
C VAL A 98 3.12 -3.05 5.29
N GLU A 99 2.21 -2.74 6.22
CA GLU A 99 2.38 -3.03 7.65
C GLU A 99 2.36 -4.54 7.90
N VAL A 100 1.44 -5.24 7.25
CA VAL A 100 1.33 -6.70 7.35
C VAL A 100 2.53 -7.38 6.69
N GLU A 101 2.94 -6.89 5.50
CA GLU A 101 4.14 -7.35 4.80
C GLU A 101 5.40 -7.18 5.65
N TYR A 102 5.55 -6.03 6.29
CA TYR A 102 6.69 -5.78 7.18
C TYR A 102 6.77 -6.82 8.30
N VAL A 103 5.66 -7.09 8.98
CA VAL A 103 5.64 -8.09 10.06
C VAL A 103 5.97 -9.49 9.54
N ILE A 104 5.37 -9.91 8.41
CA ILE A 104 5.66 -11.24 7.84
C ILE A 104 7.12 -11.34 7.37
N SER A 105 7.71 -10.27 6.84
CA SER A 105 9.11 -10.25 6.41
C SER A 105 10.12 -10.46 7.55
N LEU A 106 9.71 -10.22 8.80
CA LEU A 106 10.53 -10.51 9.98
C LEU A 106 10.58 -12.01 10.33
N HIS A 107 9.72 -12.83 9.71
CA HIS A 107 9.73 -14.27 9.95
C HIS A 107 11.00 -14.90 9.37
N PRO A 108 11.75 -15.73 10.13
CA PRO A 108 13.08 -16.19 9.75
C PRO A 108 13.11 -16.99 8.42
N LYS A 109 12.03 -17.68 8.10
CA LYS A 109 11.90 -18.53 6.91
C LYS A 109 11.42 -17.78 5.66
N VAL A 110 10.93 -16.54 5.81
CA VAL A 110 10.35 -15.77 4.69
C VAL A 110 11.45 -15.06 3.92
N GLN A 111 11.43 -15.21 2.60
CA GLN A 111 12.29 -14.50 1.66
C GLN A 111 11.59 -13.25 1.11
N GLU A 112 10.36 -13.41 0.62
CA GLU A 112 9.55 -12.32 0.06
C GLU A 112 8.09 -12.49 0.48
N VAL A 113 7.38 -11.39 0.57
CA VAL A 113 5.96 -11.37 0.88
C VAL A 113 5.25 -10.29 0.09
N ALA A 114 4.02 -10.58 -0.32
CA ALA A 114 3.08 -9.62 -0.87
C ALA A 114 1.71 -9.83 -0.21
N VAL A 115 1.07 -8.74 0.20
CA VAL A 115 -0.24 -8.80 0.83
C VAL A 115 -1.25 -8.07 -0.05
N VAL A 116 -2.39 -8.70 -0.28
CA VAL A 116 -3.49 -8.17 -1.09
C VAL A 116 -4.84 -8.40 -0.40
N GLY A 117 -5.80 -7.53 -0.69
CA GLY A 117 -7.20 -7.75 -0.33
C GLY A 117 -7.84 -8.74 -1.30
N VAL A 118 -8.66 -9.65 -0.76
CA VAL A 118 -9.52 -10.55 -1.52
C VAL A 118 -10.95 -10.44 -1.02
N PRO A 119 -11.98 -10.69 -1.85
CA PRO A 119 -13.37 -10.55 -1.44
C PRO A 119 -13.72 -11.39 -0.20
N ASP A 120 -14.43 -10.77 0.75
CA ASP A 120 -15.00 -11.45 1.92
C ASP A 120 -16.49 -11.06 2.03
N PRO A 121 -17.43 -12.04 2.02
CA PRO A 121 -18.86 -11.74 1.98
C PRO A 121 -19.40 -11.03 3.23
N ILE A 122 -18.63 -11.00 4.32
CA ILE A 122 -19.05 -10.41 5.60
C ILE A 122 -18.28 -9.11 5.90
N ARG A 123 -17.01 -9.04 5.46
CA ARG A 123 -16.08 -8.00 5.89
C ARG A 123 -15.57 -7.11 4.77
N ASP A 124 -16.21 -7.14 3.61
CA ASP A 124 -15.78 -6.48 2.38
C ASP A 124 -14.53 -7.16 1.81
N GLU A 125 -13.39 -7.07 2.48
CA GLU A 125 -12.16 -7.76 2.09
C GLU A 125 -11.56 -8.59 3.24
N ALA A 126 -10.93 -9.69 2.87
CA ALA A 126 -10.03 -10.45 3.73
C ALA A 126 -8.57 -10.19 3.33
N ILE A 127 -7.68 -10.31 4.30
CA ILE A 127 -6.24 -10.15 4.08
C ILE A 127 -5.66 -11.48 3.60
N MET A 128 -5.08 -11.48 2.41
CA MET A 128 -4.37 -12.60 1.80
C MET A 128 -2.87 -12.32 1.78
N ALA A 129 -2.09 -13.14 2.45
CA ALA A 129 -0.64 -13.09 2.39
C ALA A 129 -0.12 -14.12 1.38
N LEU A 130 0.65 -13.65 0.41
CA LEU A 130 1.38 -14.48 -0.54
C LEU A 130 2.84 -14.49 -0.08
N VAL A 131 3.44 -15.66 0.09
CA VAL A 131 4.75 -15.82 0.74
C VAL A 131 5.67 -16.67 -0.12
N VAL A 132 6.89 -16.19 -0.33
CA VAL A 132 8.00 -16.97 -0.87
C VAL A 132 8.94 -17.30 0.30
N LEU A 133 9.22 -18.56 0.50
CA LEU A 133 10.15 -19.02 1.53
C LEU A 133 11.59 -18.97 1.02
N LYS A 134 12.54 -18.89 1.96
CA LYS A 134 13.96 -19.05 1.67
C LYS A 134 14.27 -20.46 1.19
N ASP A 135 15.33 -20.62 0.41
CA ASP A 135 15.74 -21.91 -0.12
C ASP A 135 15.94 -22.96 1.00
N GLY A 136 15.31 -24.11 0.83
CA GLY A 136 15.37 -25.23 1.79
C GLY A 136 14.47 -25.09 3.01
N GLU A 137 13.78 -23.97 3.19
CA GLU A 137 12.83 -23.78 4.29
C GLU A 137 11.45 -24.34 3.95
N THR A 138 10.73 -24.77 4.98
CA THR A 138 9.34 -25.21 4.92
C THR A 138 8.52 -24.53 6.01
N SER A 139 7.29 -24.17 5.70
CA SER A 139 6.33 -23.56 6.62
C SER A 139 4.92 -23.88 6.18
N ASP A 140 3.96 -23.70 7.07
CA ASP A 140 2.54 -23.79 6.78
C ASP A 140 1.83 -22.46 7.07
N ALA A 141 0.57 -22.37 6.66
CA ALA A 141 -0.23 -21.17 6.85
C ALA A 141 -0.41 -20.82 8.33
N ASP A 142 -0.58 -21.81 9.20
CA ASP A 142 -0.83 -21.60 10.61
C ASP A 142 0.41 -21.03 11.33
N GLU A 143 1.62 -21.42 10.93
CA GLU A 143 2.88 -20.87 11.44
C GLU A 143 2.96 -19.37 11.15
N ILE A 144 2.72 -18.95 9.89
CA ILE A 144 2.74 -17.54 9.50
C ILE A 144 1.64 -16.74 10.20
N ILE A 145 0.41 -17.28 10.24
CA ILE A 145 -0.72 -16.62 10.91
C ILE A 145 -0.45 -16.45 12.42
N THR A 146 0.12 -17.47 13.06
CA THR A 146 0.46 -17.42 14.49
C THR A 146 1.53 -16.37 14.76
N PHE A 147 2.55 -16.28 13.92
CA PHE A 147 3.58 -15.24 14.00
C PHE A 147 2.99 -13.82 13.88
N CYS A 148 1.99 -13.64 13.00
CA CYS A 148 1.26 -12.39 12.86
C CYS A 148 0.38 -12.05 14.06
N LYS A 149 -0.32 -13.04 14.65
CA LYS A 149 -1.19 -12.85 15.82
C LYS A 149 -0.47 -12.28 17.04
N GLU A 150 0.82 -12.58 17.20
CA GLU A 150 1.63 -12.07 18.29
C GLU A 150 2.10 -10.61 18.11
N ARG A 151 2.01 -10.08 16.86
CA ARG A 151 2.65 -8.82 16.47
C ARG A 151 1.71 -7.79 15.85
N LEU A 152 0.54 -8.22 15.39
CA LEU A 152 -0.47 -7.39 14.75
C LEU A 152 -1.76 -7.34 15.55
N ALA A 153 -2.49 -6.24 15.43
CA ALA A 153 -3.86 -6.16 15.90
C ALA A 153 -4.72 -7.23 15.20
N LYS A 154 -5.72 -7.78 15.91
CA LYS A 154 -6.53 -8.91 15.44
C LYS A 154 -7.13 -8.72 14.05
N PHE A 155 -7.57 -7.51 13.72
CA PHE A 155 -8.16 -7.19 12.42
C PHE A 155 -7.14 -7.09 11.27
N LYS A 156 -5.83 -6.98 11.58
CA LYS A 156 -4.72 -6.94 10.61
C LYS A 156 -4.11 -8.32 10.34
N VAL A 157 -4.49 -9.35 11.09
CA VAL A 157 -3.96 -10.69 10.90
C VAL A 157 -4.49 -11.28 9.59
N PRO A 158 -3.63 -11.85 8.72
CA PRO A 158 -4.06 -12.52 7.49
C PRO A 158 -5.10 -13.61 7.75
N SER A 159 -6.14 -13.66 6.91
CA SER A 159 -7.13 -14.73 6.90
C SER A 159 -6.66 -15.92 6.09
N PHE A 160 -5.83 -15.67 5.09
CA PHE A 160 -5.31 -16.67 4.17
C PHE A 160 -3.82 -16.47 3.95
N VAL A 161 -3.10 -17.58 3.79
CA VAL A 161 -1.69 -17.61 3.39
C VAL A 161 -1.55 -18.59 2.22
N GLU A 162 -0.92 -18.16 1.13
CA GLU A 162 -0.57 -19.01 0.00
C GLU A 162 0.94 -18.90 -0.24
N PHE A 163 1.59 -20.05 -0.40
CA PHE A 163 3.01 -20.09 -0.75
C PHE A 163 3.21 -20.07 -2.26
N LYS A 164 4.19 -19.34 -2.71
CA LYS A 164 4.60 -19.19 -4.11
C LYS A 164 6.07 -19.53 -4.25
N ASP A 165 6.48 -20.04 -5.41
CA ASP A 165 7.89 -20.26 -5.71
C ASP A 165 8.59 -18.93 -5.98
N GLU A 166 7.92 -18.01 -6.71
CA GLU A 166 8.42 -16.69 -7.05
C GLU A 166 7.28 -15.69 -7.26
N PHE A 167 7.60 -14.39 -7.25
CA PHE A 167 6.66 -13.33 -7.59
C PHE A 167 6.94 -12.73 -8.97
N PRO A 168 5.87 -12.31 -9.70
CA PRO A 168 6.02 -11.48 -10.89
C PRO A 168 6.62 -10.12 -10.50
N LYS A 169 7.70 -9.73 -11.18
CA LYS A 169 8.43 -8.49 -10.91
C LYS A 169 8.50 -7.60 -12.14
N THR A 170 8.60 -6.29 -11.90
CA THR A 170 8.94 -5.32 -12.94
C THR A 170 10.41 -5.48 -13.33
N SER A 171 10.83 -4.82 -14.44
CA SER A 171 12.24 -4.78 -14.89
C SER A 171 13.22 -4.22 -13.85
N ILE A 172 12.72 -3.51 -12.84
CA ILE A 172 13.51 -2.95 -11.73
C ILE A 172 13.33 -3.73 -10.41
N GLY A 173 12.81 -4.96 -10.49
CA GLY A 173 12.71 -5.88 -9.34
C GLY A 173 11.55 -5.64 -8.37
N LYS A 174 10.60 -4.71 -8.66
CA LYS A 174 9.43 -4.48 -7.80
C LYS A 174 8.37 -5.55 -8.04
N ILE A 175 7.82 -6.12 -6.97
CA ILE A 175 6.70 -7.07 -7.02
C ILE A 175 5.47 -6.40 -7.67
N GLN A 176 4.87 -7.07 -8.63
CA GLN A 176 3.67 -6.61 -9.33
C GLN A 176 2.40 -7.08 -8.60
N LYS A 177 2.05 -6.41 -7.49
CA LYS A 177 0.88 -6.76 -6.68
C LYS A 177 -0.44 -6.79 -7.45
N ASN A 178 -0.56 -5.97 -8.50
CA ASN A 178 -1.75 -5.98 -9.36
C ASN A 178 -1.95 -7.33 -10.06
N ILE A 179 -0.89 -8.00 -10.51
CA ILE A 179 -0.97 -9.33 -11.10
C ILE A 179 -1.39 -10.33 -10.04
N LEU A 180 -0.73 -10.31 -8.88
CA LEU A 180 -1.04 -11.21 -7.77
C LEU A 180 -2.48 -11.04 -7.27
N ARG A 181 -2.98 -9.79 -7.18
CA ARG A 181 -4.37 -9.51 -6.80
C ARG A 181 -5.35 -10.10 -7.81
N ASN A 182 -5.14 -9.88 -9.11
CA ASN A 182 -6.01 -10.42 -10.15
C ASN A 182 -6.05 -11.95 -10.14
N GLU A 183 -4.89 -12.62 -10.00
CA GLU A 183 -4.81 -14.08 -9.84
C GLU A 183 -5.65 -14.59 -8.67
N GLN A 184 -5.68 -13.86 -7.56
CA GLN A 184 -6.47 -14.26 -6.40
C GLN A 184 -7.96 -13.98 -6.63
N LEU A 185 -8.33 -12.83 -7.21
CA LEU A 185 -9.73 -12.52 -7.55
C LEU A 185 -10.34 -13.61 -8.44
N ASP A 186 -9.62 -14.02 -9.49
CA ASP A 186 -10.07 -15.09 -10.39
C ASP A 186 -10.32 -16.44 -9.64
N LYS A 187 -9.50 -16.75 -8.63
CA LYS A 187 -9.69 -17.95 -7.79
C LYS A 187 -10.90 -17.85 -6.85
N PHE A 188 -11.22 -16.64 -6.36
CA PHE A 188 -12.36 -16.42 -5.47
C PHE A 188 -13.68 -16.36 -6.22
N GLU A 189 -13.71 -15.92 -7.49
CA GLU A 189 -14.91 -15.89 -8.34
C GLU A 189 -15.30 -17.31 -8.84
N GLN A 190 -14.38 -18.27 -8.86
CA GLN A 190 -14.63 -19.64 -9.30
C GLN A 190 -15.11 -20.57 -8.17
N LYS A 191 -15.25 -20.10 -6.96
CA LYS A 191 -15.74 -20.85 -5.79
C LYS A 191 -17.15 -20.48 -5.42
#